data_80467ef1ef645e5565eb28abad95dc77
#
_entry.id   80467ef1ef645e5565eb28abad95dc77
#
_cell.length_a   1.000
_cell.length_b   1.000
_cell.length_c   1.000
_cell.angle_alpha   90.00
_cell.angle_beta   90.00
_cell.angle_gamma   90.00
#
_symmetry.space_group_name_H-M   'P 1'
#
loop_
_entity.id
_entity.type
_entity.pdbx_description
1 polymer ?
#
loop_
_entity_poly.entity_id
_entity_poly.type
_entity_poly.pdbx_seq_one_letter_code
_entity_poly.pdbx_strand_id
1 'polypeptide(L)'
;MRAHVRTIFTKGEQDPAAVAQAAQATGLPIDLLNKVGRRLILLCGVYGIGFLAVFCARWITAPGFGRRETFPVEASIVGASVLLSVVIIVLASGNRLRPDRIIDLGLVFEVLGGFGVSMVEHWGMFGDGSVKMFGISWVCVWIVMIPLIVPSSPGKTLIAALLTASTGPLAYTLSVAFDKSTPQAYYVLVELFVPTYVCAAIAFLGARTVHRLGTQVRDARKMGSYELVDLVGHGGMGEVWRARHRFLSRPAAIKLIRPEALAARDGSLADVQSRFEREAQATAALRSPHSIILYDFGVTQRGMFYY
;
A
#
# COMPACT_ATOMS: atom_id res chain seq x y z
N MET A 1 9.87 42.97 3.54
CA MET A 1 8.46 42.72 3.23
C MET A 1 8.31 41.19 3.05
N ARG A 2 8.06 40.48 4.17
CA ARG A 2 7.95 39.01 4.17
C ARG A 2 6.50 38.66 3.90
N ALA A 3 6.20 38.22 2.68
CA ALA A 3 4.89 37.68 2.31
C ALA A 3 4.71 36.33 2.98
N HIS A 4 3.77 36.23 3.91
CA HIS A 4 3.24 35.00 4.45
C HIS A 4 2.47 34.27 3.34
N VAL A 5 3.10 33.31 2.71
CA VAL A 5 2.36 32.28 1.95
C VAL A 5 1.81 31.31 3.00
N ARG A 6 0.63 31.58 3.52
CA ARG A 6 -0.19 30.61 4.23
C ARG A 6 -0.67 29.61 3.18
N THR A 7 0.00 28.48 3.08
CA THR A 7 -0.50 27.33 2.38
C THR A 7 -1.76 26.88 3.11
N ILE A 8 -2.91 27.02 2.48
CA ILE A 8 -4.19 26.47 2.95
C ILE A 8 -4.07 24.97 2.74
N PHE A 9 -3.58 24.24 3.76
CA PHE A 9 -3.64 22.79 3.78
C PHE A 9 -5.11 22.40 3.94
N THR A 10 -5.65 21.73 2.96
CA THR A 10 -6.92 21.06 3.05
C THR A 10 -6.84 20.03 4.17
N LYS A 11 -7.80 20.07 5.07
CA LYS A 11 -7.96 19.22 6.25
C LYS A 11 -7.92 17.75 5.82
N GLY A 12 -6.77 17.05 5.96
CA GLY A 12 -6.59 15.65 5.60
C GLY A 12 -5.28 15.28 4.88
N GLU A 13 -4.42 16.26 4.57
CA GLU A 13 -3.13 16.00 3.91
C GLU A 13 -2.06 15.70 4.97
N GLN A 14 -1.41 14.53 4.83
CA GLN A 14 -0.33 14.10 5.72
C GLN A 14 0.90 15.02 5.53
N ASP A 15 1.70 15.20 6.58
CA ASP A 15 2.93 15.99 6.51
C ASP A 15 3.85 15.48 5.38
N PRO A 16 4.17 16.31 4.37
CA PRO A 16 4.98 15.90 3.23
C PRO A 16 6.37 15.37 3.63
N ALA A 17 6.95 15.88 4.73
CA ALA A 17 8.23 15.42 5.23
C ALA A 17 8.13 14.01 5.81
N ALA A 18 7.07 13.71 6.57
CA ALA A 18 6.82 12.39 7.12
C ALA A 18 6.55 11.36 6.01
N VAL A 19 5.79 11.75 4.98
CA VAL A 19 5.54 10.89 3.80
C VAL A 19 6.83 10.59 3.04
N ALA A 20 7.68 11.60 2.81
CA ALA A 20 8.97 11.40 2.14
C ALA A 20 9.90 10.48 2.94
N GLN A 21 9.95 10.61 4.26
CA GLN A 21 10.73 9.73 5.13
C GLN A 21 10.18 8.30 5.11
N ALA A 22 8.86 8.13 5.17
CA ALA A 22 8.22 6.83 5.05
C ALA A 22 8.48 6.18 3.69
N ALA A 23 8.48 6.94 2.59
CA ALA A 23 8.82 6.46 1.26
C ALA A 23 10.26 5.95 1.17
N GLN A 24 11.20 6.62 1.85
CA GLN A 24 12.59 6.15 1.95
C GLN A 24 12.71 4.85 2.76
N ALA A 25 12.02 4.77 3.90
CA ALA A 25 12.06 3.61 4.79
C ALA A 25 11.37 2.37 4.20
N THR A 26 10.24 2.55 3.49
CA THR A 26 9.42 1.45 2.98
C THR A 26 9.72 1.09 1.53
N GLY A 27 10.39 1.95 0.77
CA GLY A 27 10.59 1.79 -0.69
C GLY A 27 9.32 1.97 -1.53
N LEU A 28 8.22 2.41 -0.92
CA LEU A 28 6.93 2.58 -1.60
C LEU A 28 6.81 3.96 -2.25
N PRO A 29 6.06 4.09 -3.38
CA PRO A 29 5.74 5.36 -4.00
C PRO A 29 4.97 6.30 -3.07
N ILE A 30 5.29 7.60 -3.13
CA ILE A 30 4.66 8.65 -2.31
C ILE A 30 3.15 8.68 -2.50
N ASP A 31 2.66 8.51 -3.74
CA ASP A 31 1.24 8.50 -4.06
C ASP A 31 0.45 7.37 -3.36
N LEU A 32 1.09 6.23 -3.13
CA LEU A 32 0.48 5.13 -2.38
C LEU A 32 0.44 5.45 -0.88
N LEU A 33 1.49 6.05 -0.34
CA LEU A 33 1.58 6.42 1.06
C LEU A 33 0.57 7.51 1.45
N ASN A 34 0.37 8.50 0.59
CA ASN A 34 -0.62 9.57 0.81
C ASN A 34 -2.07 9.05 0.93
N LYS A 35 -2.36 7.90 0.32
CA LYS A 35 -3.72 7.33 0.29
C LYS A 35 -3.91 6.16 1.26
N VAL A 36 -2.84 5.68 1.94
CA VAL A 36 -2.89 4.46 2.74
C VAL A 36 -3.88 4.55 3.90
N GLY A 37 -3.92 5.69 4.60
CA GLY A 37 -4.85 5.89 5.71
C GLY A 37 -6.31 5.82 5.28
N ARG A 38 -6.68 6.51 4.19
CA ARG A 38 -8.05 6.47 3.64
C ARG A 38 -8.44 5.07 3.18
N ARG A 39 -7.51 4.33 2.57
CA ARG A 39 -7.74 2.95 2.13
C ARG A 39 -7.96 2.01 3.30
N LEU A 40 -7.16 2.16 4.37
CA LEU A 40 -7.33 1.38 5.59
C LEU A 40 -8.68 1.65 6.26
N ILE A 41 -9.11 2.91 6.35
CA ILE A 41 -10.42 3.30 6.89
C ILE A 41 -11.55 2.65 6.08
N LEU A 42 -11.50 2.71 4.75
CA LEU A 42 -12.49 2.07 3.89
C LEU A 42 -12.52 0.55 4.08
N LEU A 43 -11.36 -0.09 4.16
CA LEU A 43 -11.24 -1.52 4.41
C LEU A 43 -11.88 -1.92 5.74
N CYS A 44 -11.56 -1.20 6.83
CA CYS A 44 -12.15 -1.45 8.14
C CYS A 44 -13.67 -1.25 8.13
N GLY A 45 -14.17 -0.24 7.43
CA GLY A 45 -15.59 0.00 7.25
C GLY A 45 -16.29 -1.17 6.55
N VAL A 46 -15.73 -1.62 5.42
CA VAL A 46 -16.26 -2.79 4.66
C VAL A 46 -16.24 -4.05 5.52
N TYR A 47 -15.16 -4.30 6.26
CA TYR A 47 -15.03 -5.45 7.15
C TYR A 47 -16.09 -5.43 8.26
N GLY A 48 -16.21 -4.33 9.01
CA GLY A 48 -17.19 -4.22 10.11
C GLY A 48 -18.64 -4.31 9.63
N ILE A 49 -18.96 -3.63 8.51
CA ILE A 49 -20.30 -3.70 7.88
C ILE A 49 -20.57 -5.13 7.38
N GLY A 50 -19.58 -5.80 6.78
CA GLY A 50 -19.69 -7.17 6.30
C GLY A 50 -20.03 -8.14 7.42
N PHE A 51 -19.35 -8.06 8.56
CA PHE A 51 -19.65 -8.89 9.74
C PHE A 51 -21.08 -8.66 10.24
N LEU A 52 -21.51 -7.40 10.36
CA LEU A 52 -22.88 -7.06 10.77
C LEU A 52 -23.91 -7.58 9.77
N ALA A 53 -23.68 -7.38 8.48
CA ALA A 53 -24.60 -7.81 7.43
C ALA A 53 -24.79 -9.33 7.40
N VAL A 54 -23.69 -10.10 7.49
CA VAL A 54 -23.74 -11.57 7.56
C VAL A 54 -24.47 -12.03 8.83
N PHE A 55 -24.18 -11.42 9.97
CA PHE A 55 -24.85 -11.75 11.24
C PHE A 55 -26.36 -11.46 11.17
N CYS A 56 -26.77 -10.28 10.67
CA CYS A 56 -28.17 -9.92 10.49
C CYS A 56 -28.86 -10.84 9.48
N ALA A 57 -28.21 -11.17 8.36
CA ALA A 57 -28.75 -12.10 7.38
C ALA A 57 -29.02 -13.47 8.00
N ARG A 58 -28.08 -14.01 8.78
CA ARG A 58 -28.27 -15.29 9.51
C ARG A 58 -29.39 -15.20 10.56
N TRP A 59 -29.52 -14.06 11.24
CA TRP A 59 -30.63 -13.83 12.19
C TRP A 59 -31.99 -13.89 11.49
N ILE A 60 -32.10 -13.30 10.31
CA ILE A 60 -33.37 -13.24 9.55
C ILE A 60 -33.68 -14.59 8.88
N THR A 61 -32.68 -15.24 8.27
CA THR A 61 -32.91 -16.37 7.37
C THR A 61 -32.82 -17.75 8.04
N ALA A 62 -32.14 -17.85 9.20
CA ALA A 62 -31.94 -19.13 9.90
C ALA A 62 -32.90 -19.24 11.09
N PRO A 63 -33.98 -20.06 10.97
CA PRO A 63 -34.94 -20.25 12.06
C PRO A 63 -34.24 -20.74 13.34
N GLY A 64 -34.49 -20.05 14.44
CA GLY A 64 -33.92 -20.39 15.76
C GLY A 64 -32.42 -20.03 15.92
N PHE A 65 -31.83 -19.22 15.02
CA PHE A 65 -30.43 -18.78 15.13
C PHE A 65 -30.09 -18.20 16.50
N GLY A 66 -30.92 -17.30 17.04
CA GLY A 66 -30.73 -16.70 18.37
C GLY A 66 -30.92 -17.65 19.55
N ARG A 67 -31.40 -18.87 19.34
CA ARG A 67 -31.59 -19.92 20.37
C ARG A 67 -30.49 -20.96 20.34
N ARG A 68 -29.53 -20.88 19.41
CA ARG A 68 -28.41 -21.83 19.31
C ARG A 68 -27.41 -21.57 20.45
N GLU A 69 -26.82 -22.63 20.97
CA GLU A 69 -25.77 -22.54 21.98
C GLU A 69 -24.55 -21.72 21.52
N THR A 70 -24.28 -21.71 20.20
CA THR A 70 -23.16 -20.96 19.62
C THR A 70 -23.44 -19.44 19.50
N PHE A 71 -24.71 -19.02 19.62
CA PHE A 71 -25.12 -17.63 19.41
C PHE A 71 -24.36 -16.62 20.26
N PRO A 72 -24.16 -16.82 21.59
CA PRO A 72 -23.42 -15.84 22.40
C PRO A 72 -21.97 -15.66 21.93
N VAL A 73 -21.33 -16.74 21.49
CA VAL A 73 -19.97 -16.70 20.97
C VAL A 73 -19.91 -16.02 19.62
N GLU A 74 -20.82 -16.37 18.70
CA GLU A 74 -20.93 -15.70 17.39
C GLU A 74 -21.19 -14.19 17.53
N ALA A 75 -22.11 -13.80 18.41
CA ALA A 75 -22.39 -12.39 18.71
C ALA A 75 -21.17 -11.67 19.31
N SER A 76 -20.42 -12.33 20.19
CA SER A 76 -19.19 -11.78 20.78
C SER A 76 -18.10 -11.60 19.73
N ILE A 77 -17.92 -12.55 18.80
CA ILE A 77 -16.95 -12.44 17.70
C ILE A 77 -17.32 -11.27 16.78
N VAL A 78 -18.59 -11.14 16.41
CA VAL A 78 -19.05 -10.01 15.58
C VAL A 78 -18.85 -8.69 16.30
N GLY A 79 -19.23 -8.60 17.58
CA GLY A 79 -19.02 -7.41 18.41
C GLY A 79 -17.53 -7.01 18.49
N ALA A 80 -16.64 -7.99 18.75
CA ALA A 80 -15.20 -7.76 18.80
C ALA A 80 -14.64 -7.32 17.42
N SER A 81 -15.12 -7.92 16.32
CA SER A 81 -14.69 -7.56 14.95
C SER A 81 -15.11 -6.14 14.57
N VAL A 82 -16.34 -5.74 14.93
CA VAL A 82 -16.83 -4.37 14.73
C VAL A 82 -16.07 -3.38 15.60
N LEU A 83 -15.83 -3.72 16.86
CA LEU A 83 -15.03 -2.87 17.78
C LEU A 83 -13.62 -2.68 17.25
N LEU A 84 -12.97 -3.76 16.80
CA LEU A 84 -11.65 -3.70 16.16
C LEU A 84 -11.65 -2.72 14.98
N SER A 85 -12.65 -2.82 14.08
CA SER A 85 -12.80 -1.91 12.94
C SER A 85 -12.91 -0.46 13.39
N VAL A 86 -13.76 -0.18 14.38
CA VAL A 86 -13.94 1.18 14.90
C VAL A 86 -12.65 1.73 15.51
N VAL A 87 -11.96 0.93 16.31
CA VAL A 87 -10.68 1.33 16.94
C VAL A 87 -9.65 1.69 15.85
N ILE A 88 -9.49 0.84 14.84
CA ILE A 88 -8.55 1.10 13.74
C ILE A 88 -8.94 2.35 12.94
N ILE A 89 -10.23 2.55 12.66
CA ILE A 89 -10.74 3.76 11.99
C ILE A 89 -10.38 5.01 12.81
N VAL A 90 -10.64 5.01 14.12
CA VAL A 90 -10.32 6.15 15.00
C VAL A 90 -8.83 6.44 15.01
N LEU A 91 -7.98 5.41 15.15
CA LEU A 91 -6.52 5.56 15.13
C LEU A 91 -6.02 6.08 13.78
N ALA A 92 -6.54 5.56 12.67
CA ALA A 92 -6.14 5.96 11.32
C ALA A 92 -6.67 7.35 10.90
N SER A 93 -7.82 7.78 11.44
CA SER A 93 -8.43 9.09 11.15
C SER A 93 -7.73 10.25 11.85
N GLY A 94 -7.01 9.97 12.92
CA GLY A 94 -6.46 10.98 13.85
C GLY A 94 -5.21 11.65 13.32
N ASN A 95 -4.96 11.89 12.08
CA ASN A 95 -3.82 12.66 11.45
C ASN A 95 -2.51 12.75 12.29
N ARG A 96 -2.40 11.92 13.36
CA ARG A 96 -1.29 11.89 14.32
C ARG A 96 -0.28 10.77 14.00
N LEU A 97 -0.70 9.80 13.19
CA LEU A 97 0.13 8.66 12.86
C LEU A 97 0.91 8.91 11.57
N ARG A 98 2.19 8.55 11.60
CA ARG A 98 3.04 8.54 10.42
C ARG A 98 2.58 7.43 9.44
N PRO A 99 2.79 7.59 8.12
CA PRO A 99 2.37 6.60 7.13
C PRO A 99 2.91 5.18 7.38
N ASP A 100 4.15 5.05 7.87
CA ASP A 100 4.76 3.78 8.24
C ASP A 100 3.99 3.07 9.37
N ARG A 101 3.52 3.83 10.37
CA ARG A 101 2.69 3.30 11.48
C ARG A 101 1.29 2.90 11.02
N ILE A 102 0.73 3.62 10.05
CA ILE A 102 -0.58 3.25 9.45
C ILE A 102 -0.47 1.93 8.69
N ILE A 103 0.65 1.69 8.00
CA ILE A 103 0.91 0.40 7.35
C ILE A 103 1.02 -0.72 8.40
N ASP A 104 1.80 -0.52 9.46
CA ASP A 104 1.93 -1.52 10.53
C ASP A 104 0.58 -1.80 11.21
N LEU A 105 -0.24 -0.77 11.42
CA LEU A 105 -1.61 -0.90 11.92
C LEU A 105 -2.49 -1.73 10.98
N GLY A 106 -2.34 -1.55 9.66
CA GLY A 106 -3.02 -2.36 8.64
C GLY A 106 -2.63 -3.84 8.69
N LEU A 107 -1.35 -4.16 8.93
CA LEU A 107 -0.87 -5.54 9.08
C LEU A 107 -1.39 -6.18 10.39
N VAL A 108 -1.46 -5.42 11.48
CA VAL A 108 -2.11 -5.90 12.73
C VAL A 108 -3.59 -6.17 12.49
N PHE A 109 -4.27 -5.28 11.76
CA PHE A 109 -5.66 -5.49 11.37
C PHE A 109 -5.85 -6.71 10.47
N GLU A 110 -4.90 -7.00 9.58
CA GLU A 110 -4.90 -8.22 8.75
C GLU A 110 -4.96 -9.48 9.62
N VAL A 111 -4.08 -9.60 10.61
CA VAL A 111 -3.99 -10.77 11.46
C VAL A 111 -5.21 -10.90 12.38
N LEU A 112 -5.56 -9.83 13.09
CA LEU A 112 -6.70 -9.85 14.02
C LEU A 112 -8.05 -9.99 13.30
N GLY A 113 -8.19 -9.33 12.15
CA GLY A 113 -9.38 -9.45 11.30
C GLY A 113 -9.51 -10.86 10.72
N GLY A 114 -8.39 -11.43 10.24
CA GLY A 114 -8.34 -12.82 9.80
C GLY A 114 -8.70 -13.82 10.90
N PHE A 115 -8.27 -13.57 12.15
CA PHE A 115 -8.69 -14.37 13.29
C PHE A 115 -10.21 -14.30 13.53
N GLY A 116 -10.82 -13.10 13.44
CA GLY A 116 -12.26 -12.94 13.53
C GLY A 116 -13.00 -13.74 12.46
N VAL A 117 -12.53 -13.71 11.20
CA VAL A 117 -13.07 -14.52 10.10
C VAL A 117 -12.94 -16.01 10.40
N SER A 118 -11.74 -16.45 10.81
CA SER A 118 -11.46 -17.85 11.14
C SER A 118 -12.34 -18.37 12.28
N MET A 119 -12.58 -17.55 13.29
CA MET A 119 -13.46 -17.94 14.41
C MET A 119 -14.91 -18.17 13.93
N VAL A 120 -15.45 -17.30 13.05
CA VAL A 120 -16.80 -17.50 12.49
C VAL A 120 -16.87 -18.74 11.59
N GLU A 121 -15.82 -19.03 10.83
CA GLU A 121 -15.77 -20.19 9.93
C GLU A 121 -15.64 -21.51 10.69
N HIS A 122 -14.78 -21.58 11.72
CA HIS A 122 -14.37 -22.84 12.32
C HIS A 122 -15.02 -23.13 13.67
N TRP A 123 -15.64 -22.15 14.33
CA TRP A 123 -16.27 -22.39 15.64
C TRP A 123 -17.54 -23.23 15.50
N GLY A 124 -17.53 -24.41 16.07
CA GLY A 124 -18.64 -25.35 15.98
C GLY A 124 -18.86 -25.98 14.60
N MET A 125 -17.88 -25.90 13.70
CA MET A 125 -17.96 -26.35 12.32
C MET A 125 -18.28 -27.85 12.19
N PHE A 126 -17.74 -28.67 13.10
CA PHE A 126 -17.89 -30.11 13.13
C PHE A 126 -18.69 -30.58 14.36
N GLY A 127 -19.54 -29.75 14.92
CA GLY A 127 -20.24 -30.04 16.18
C GLY A 127 -21.32 -31.11 16.08
N ASP A 128 -21.94 -31.27 14.90
CA ASP A 128 -23.05 -32.22 14.64
C ASP A 128 -22.59 -33.48 13.87
N GLY A 129 -21.28 -33.67 13.68
CA GLY A 129 -20.74 -34.78 12.91
C GLY A 129 -21.02 -34.74 11.40
N SER A 130 -21.75 -33.73 10.91
CA SER A 130 -22.01 -33.58 9.49
C SER A 130 -20.79 -32.92 8.79
N VAL A 131 -20.35 -33.50 7.67
CA VAL A 131 -19.36 -32.87 6.80
C VAL A 131 -20.07 -31.77 6.02
N LYS A 132 -19.96 -30.53 6.46
CA LYS A 132 -20.46 -29.40 5.69
C LYS A 132 -19.60 -29.25 4.44
N MET A 133 -20.23 -29.05 3.27
CA MET A 133 -19.49 -28.69 2.05
C MET A 133 -18.76 -27.36 2.29
N PHE A 134 -17.42 -27.40 2.23
CA PHE A 134 -16.59 -26.23 2.40
C PHE A 134 -16.52 -25.47 1.09
N GLY A 135 -16.97 -24.23 1.09
CA GLY A 135 -16.66 -23.25 0.05
C GLY A 135 -15.21 -22.74 0.20
N ILE A 136 -14.87 -21.75 -0.60
CA ILE A 136 -13.59 -21.04 -0.45
C ILE A 136 -13.62 -20.31 0.90
N SER A 137 -12.59 -20.55 1.75
CA SER A 137 -12.43 -19.81 3.00
C SER A 137 -12.29 -18.31 2.73
N TRP A 138 -13.06 -17.51 3.43
CA TRP A 138 -12.94 -16.04 3.38
C TRP A 138 -11.59 -15.53 3.87
N VAL A 139 -10.87 -16.33 4.66
CA VAL A 139 -9.48 -16.05 5.05
C VAL A 139 -8.57 -16.00 3.82
N CYS A 140 -8.79 -16.86 2.81
CA CYS A 140 -8.05 -16.82 1.54
C CYS A 140 -8.25 -15.47 0.83
N VAL A 141 -9.51 -15.04 0.73
CA VAL A 141 -9.85 -13.74 0.12
C VAL A 141 -9.21 -12.59 0.92
N TRP A 142 -9.28 -12.67 2.24
CA TRP A 142 -8.72 -11.68 3.15
C TRP A 142 -7.20 -11.52 2.96
N ILE A 143 -6.44 -12.62 2.98
CA ILE A 143 -4.99 -12.65 2.81
C ILE A 143 -4.56 -12.01 1.47
N VAL A 144 -5.27 -12.29 0.37
CA VAL A 144 -4.91 -11.77 -0.95
C VAL A 144 -5.32 -10.31 -1.11
N MET A 145 -6.44 -9.90 -0.52
CA MET A 145 -7.00 -8.56 -0.68
C MET A 145 -6.20 -7.47 0.09
N ILE A 146 -5.72 -7.77 1.29
CA ILE A 146 -5.07 -6.79 2.15
C ILE A 146 -3.84 -6.14 1.51
N PRO A 147 -2.86 -6.88 0.96
CA PRO A 147 -1.68 -6.28 0.35
C PRO A 147 -1.97 -5.39 -0.86
N LEU A 148 -3.11 -5.58 -1.52
CA LEU A 148 -3.56 -4.73 -2.64
C LEU A 148 -4.07 -3.36 -2.13
N ILE A 149 -4.66 -3.33 -0.94
CA ILE A 149 -5.25 -2.13 -0.33
C ILE A 149 -4.22 -1.38 0.51
N VAL A 150 -3.48 -2.12 1.34
CA VAL A 150 -2.45 -1.61 2.26
C VAL A 150 -1.09 -2.18 1.84
N PRO A 151 -0.43 -1.57 0.84
CA PRO A 151 0.85 -2.06 0.36
C PRO A 151 1.92 -1.94 1.45
N SER A 152 2.68 -3.00 1.64
CA SER A 152 3.78 -3.06 2.60
C SER A 152 5.03 -3.70 2.00
N SER A 153 6.14 -3.74 2.76
CA SER A 153 7.33 -4.45 2.30
C SER A 153 7.06 -5.95 2.19
N PRO A 154 7.66 -6.66 1.20
CA PRO A 154 7.39 -8.08 0.97
C PRO A 154 7.58 -8.96 2.21
N GLY A 155 8.62 -8.66 3.03
CA GLY A 155 8.87 -9.40 4.26
C GLY A 155 7.76 -9.23 5.30
N LYS A 156 7.28 -8.00 5.52
CA LYS A 156 6.16 -7.73 6.43
C LYS A 156 4.87 -8.39 5.95
N THR A 157 4.58 -8.30 4.64
CA THR A 157 3.43 -8.98 4.03
C THR A 157 3.48 -10.49 4.25
N LEU A 158 4.65 -11.12 4.05
CA LEU A 158 4.80 -12.56 4.25
C LEU A 158 4.50 -12.96 5.69
N ILE A 159 5.07 -12.24 6.66
CA ILE A 159 4.86 -12.53 8.08
C ILE A 159 3.39 -12.37 8.44
N ALA A 160 2.75 -11.26 8.06
CA ALA A 160 1.33 -11.03 8.34
C ALA A 160 0.44 -12.09 7.68
N ALA A 161 0.67 -12.41 6.41
CA ALA A 161 -0.09 -13.41 5.69
C ALA A 161 0.06 -14.83 6.29
N LEU A 162 1.28 -15.22 6.72
CA LEU A 162 1.49 -16.49 7.41
C LEU A 162 0.81 -16.54 8.78
N LEU A 163 0.88 -15.47 9.55
CA LEU A 163 0.16 -15.37 10.82
C LEU A 163 -1.36 -15.45 10.58
N THR A 164 -1.86 -14.75 9.57
CA THR A 164 -3.29 -14.80 9.20
C THR A 164 -3.69 -16.20 8.73
N ALA A 165 -2.90 -16.88 7.90
CA ALA A 165 -3.16 -18.26 7.50
C ALA A 165 -3.21 -19.22 8.70
N SER A 166 -2.40 -18.95 9.74
CA SER A 166 -2.35 -19.77 10.97
C SER A 166 -3.53 -19.51 11.90
N THR A 167 -4.34 -18.48 11.67
CA THR A 167 -5.54 -18.23 12.49
C THR A 167 -6.62 -19.28 12.31
N GLY A 168 -6.73 -19.91 11.12
CA GLY A 168 -7.66 -21.00 10.83
C GLY A 168 -7.38 -22.25 11.71
N PRO A 169 -6.16 -22.83 11.64
CA PRO A 169 -5.75 -23.90 12.54
C PRO A 169 -5.94 -23.56 14.02
N LEU A 170 -5.63 -22.32 14.42
CA LEU A 170 -5.82 -21.86 15.79
C LEU A 170 -7.30 -21.84 16.20
N ALA A 171 -8.17 -21.27 15.36
CA ALA A 171 -9.61 -21.22 15.62
C ALA A 171 -10.23 -22.63 15.71
N TYR A 172 -9.80 -23.55 14.84
CA TYR A 172 -10.21 -24.96 14.87
C TYR A 172 -9.75 -25.63 16.17
N THR A 173 -8.48 -25.50 16.54
CA THR A 173 -7.96 -26.13 17.77
C THR A 173 -8.65 -25.57 19.01
N LEU A 174 -8.96 -24.29 19.06
CA LEU A 174 -9.78 -23.70 20.13
C LEU A 174 -11.18 -24.30 20.15
N SER A 175 -11.83 -24.45 18.98
CA SER A 175 -13.16 -25.05 18.89
C SER A 175 -13.19 -26.50 19.41
N VAL A 176 -12.16 -27.29 19.12
CA VAL A 176 -12.01 -28.65 19.66
C VAL A 176 -11.74 -28.62 21.18
N ALA A 177 -10.86 -27.73 21.63
CA ALA A 177 -10.52 -27.63 23.05
C ALA A 177 -11.69 -27.21 23.96
N PHE A 178 -12.67 -26.50 23.40
CA PHE A 178 -13.92 -26.11 24.08
C PHE A 178 -15.11 -27.06 23.78
N ASP A 179 -14.83 -28.26 23.28
CA ASP A 179 -15.83 -29.29 22.96
C ASP A 179 -16.95 -28.81 21.99
N LYS A 180 -16.62 -27.86 21.11
CA LYS A 180 -17.56 -27.34 20.09
C LYS A 180 -17.40 -28.00 18.73
N SER A 181 -16.29 -28.70 18.49
CA SER A 181 -15.99 -29.45 17.27
C SER A 181 -15.35 -30.79 17.60
N THR A 182 -15.67 -31.83 16.80
CA THR A 182 -15.01 -33.14 16.89
C THR A 182 -13.64 -33.10 16.20
N PRO A 183 -12.61 -33.77 16.74
CA PRO A 183 -11.32 -33.90 16.07
C PRO A 183 -11.48 -34.56 14.69
N GLN A 184 -10.85 -33.97 13.67
CA GLN A 184 -10.90 -34.46 12.30
C GLN A 184 -9.62 -35.17 11.90
N ALA A 185 -9.71 -36.05 10.91
CA ALA A 185 -8.56 -36.72 10.32
C ALA A 185 -7.62 -35.70 9.66
N TYR A 186 -6.31 -35.97 9.69
CA TYR A 186 -5.28 -35.02 9.20
C TYR A 186 -5.49 -34.59 7.76
N TYR A 187 -5.96 -35.47 6.86
CA TYR A 187 -6.18 -35.12 5.47
C TYR A 187 -7.26 -34.05 5.29
N VAL A 188 -8.32 -34.06 6.12
CA VAL A 188 -9.34 -33.01 6.14
C VAL A 188 -8.73 -31.67 6.54
N LEU A 189 -7.86 -31.67 7.54
CA LEU A 189 -7.17 -30.45 8.00
C LEU A 189 -6.21 -29.91 6.93
N VAL A 190 -5.53 -30.81 6.20
CA VAL A 190 -4.67 -30.41 5.07
C VAL A 190 -5.50 -29.75 3.97
N GLU A 191 -6.61 -30.37 3.55
CA GLU A 191 -7.50 -29.79 2.54
C GLU A 191 -8.08 -28.43 2.98
N LEU A 192 -8.38 -28.30 4.26
CA LEU A 192 -8.97 -27.07 4.80
C LEU A 192 -7.98 -25.91 4.91
N PHE A 193 -6.74 -26.18 5.34
CA PHE A 193 -5.80 -25.12 5.69
C PHE A 193 -4.70 -24.86 4.65
N VAL A 194 -4.32 -25.84 3.82
CA VAL A 194 -3.29 -25.62 2.79
C VAL A 194 -3.64 -24.48 1.84
N PRO A 195 -4.90 -24.28 1.38
CA PRO A 195 -5.24 -23.17 0.51
C PRO A 195 -4.91 -21.79 1.10
N THR A 196 -5.03 -21.60 2.42
CA THR A 196 -4.71 -20.31 3.07
C THR A 196 -3.20 -20.01 3.01
N TYR A 197 -2.34 -21.04 3.17
CA TYR A 197 -0.89 -20.86 3.02
C TYR A 197 -0.47 -20.65 1.56
N VAL A 198 -1.16 -21.27 0.60
CA VAL A 198 -0.97 -20.98 -0.83
C VAL A 198 -1.33 -19.52 -1.12
N CYS A 199 -2.44 -19.02 -0.57
CA CYS A 199 -2.82 -17.62 -0.68
C CYS A 199 -1.79 -16.68 -0.04
N ALA A 200 -1.17 -17.06 1.07
CA ALA A 200 -0.08 -16.29 1.68
C ALA A 200 1.15 -16.20 0.75
N ALA A 201 1.49 -17.29 0.06
CA ALA A 201 2.55 -17.26 -0.95
C ALA A 201 2.20 -16.36 -2.14
N ILE A 202 0.96 -16.40 -2.62
CA ILE A 202 0.46 -15.52 -3.70
C ILE A 202 0.52 -14.05 -3.26
N ALA A 203 0.08 -13.73 -2.05
CA ALA A 203 0.13 -12.39 -1.48
C ALA A 203 1.57 -11.85 -1.40
N PHE A 204 2.52 -12.70 -0.96
CA PHE A 204 3.95 -12.37 -0.95
C PHE A 204 4.50 -12.08 -2.35
N LEU A 205 4.20 -12.94 -3.34
CA LEU A 205 4.64 -12.74 -4.72
C LEU A 205 4.07 -11.44 -5.31
N GLY A 206 2.80 -11.14 -5.04
CA GLY A 206 2.15 -9.89 -5.42
C GLY A 206 2.84 -8.67 -4.79
N ALA A 207 3.08 -8.70 -3.48
CA ALA A 207 3.78 -7.62 -2.76
C ALA A 207 5.22 -7.43 -3.29
N ARG A 208 5.93 -8.52 -3.59
CA ARG A 208 7.28 -8.46 -4.18
C ARG A 208 7.27 -7.81 -5.56
N THR A 209 6.28 -8.12 -6.38
CA THR A 209 6.13 -7.54 -7.73
C THR A 209 5.84 -6.05 -7.65
N VAL A 210 4.88 -5.64 -6.81
CA VAL A 210 4.55 -4.22 -6.60
C VAL A 210 5.75 -3.44 -6.07
N HIS A 211 6.49 -4.02 -5.11
CA HIS A 211 7.68 -3.39 -4.56
C HIS A 211 8.79 -3.23 -5.61
N ARG A 212 9.05 -4.24 -6.45
CA ARG A 212 10.02 -4.16 -7.55
C ARG A 212 9.65 -3.09 -8.57
N LEU A 213 8.38 -3.04 -8.99
CA LEU A 213 7.92 -2.01 -9.92
C LEU A 213 8.05 -0.61 -9.31
N GLY A 214 7.72 -0.46 -8.03
CA GLY A 214 7.90 0.80 -7.30
C GLY A 214 9.35 1.27 -7.25
N THR A 215 10.31 0.35 -7.01
CA THR A 215 11.74 0.68 -7.02
C THR A 215 12.23 1.03 -8.42
N GLN A 216 11.80 0.32 -9.46
CA GLN A 216 12.17 0.63 -10.85
C GLN A 216 11.67 2.02 -11.29
N VAL A 217 10.42 2.38 -10.96
CA VAL A 217 9.88 3.72 -11.24
C VAL A 217 10.68 4.79 -10.49
N ARG A 218 11.05 4.52 -9.23
CA ARG A 218 11.85 5.44 -8.42
C ARG A 218 13.27 5.61 -8.99
N ASP A 219 13.89 4.52 -9.42
CA ASP A 219 15.23 4.59 -10.02
C ASP A 219 15.19 5.29 -11.39
N ALA A 220 14.10 5.13 -12.15
CA ALA A 220 13.91 5.87 -13.39
C ALA A 220 13.72 7.38 -13.19
N ARG A 221 13.25 7.81 -12.00
CA ARG A 221 13.11 9.24 -11.63
C ARG A 221 14.40 9.85 -11.07
N LYS A 222 15.42 9.04 -10.81
CA LYS A 222 16.73 9.55 -10.36
C LYS A 222 17.52 10.07 -11.54
N MET A 223 17.96 11.31 -11.48
CA MET A 223 18.79 11.96 -12.47
C MET A 223 20.04 12.48 -11.80
N GLY A 224 21.14 11.71 -11.85
CA GLY A 224 22.37 12.08 -11.17
C GLY A 224 22.13 12.34 -9.68
N SER A 225 22.42 13.56 -9.24
CA SER A 225 22.22 14.02 -7.85
C SER A 225 20.80 14.51 -7.54
N TYR A 226 19.87 14.45 -8.50
CA TYR A 226 18.50 14.96 -8.34
C TYR A 226 17.45 13.86 -8.38
N GLU A 227 16.35 14.08 -7.69
CA GLU A 227 15.13 13.27 -7.70
C GLU A 227 13.97 14.11 -8.20
N LEU A 228 13.33 13.67 -9.29
CA LEU A 228 12.15 14.33 -9.84
C LEU A 228 10.95 14.10 -8.91
N VAL A 229 10.27 15.21 -8.53
CA VAL A 229 9.13 15.17 -7.60
C VAL A 229 7.82 15.28 -8.35
N ASP A 230 7.56 16.43 -8.98
CA ASP A 230 6.31 16.71 -9.68
C ASP A 230 6.56 17.32 -11.06
N LEU A 231 5.70 16.98 -12.01
CA LEU A 231 5.68 17.61 -13.34
C LEU A 231 5.05 19.01 -13.21
N VAL A 232 5.83 20.03 -13.50
CA VAL A 232 5.39 21.44 -13.45
C VAL A 232 4.76 21.86 -14.79
N GLY A 233 5.29 21.34 -15.90
CA GLY A 233 4.78 21.64 -17.23
C GLY A 233 5.36 20.74 -18.30
N HIS A 234 4.66 20.66 -19.43
CA HIS A 234 5.11 19.93 -20.61
C HIS A 234 4.84 20.77 -21.87
N GLY A 235 5.67 20.59 -22.90
CA GLY A 235 5.55 21.30 -24.18
C GLY A 235 6.23 20.55 -25.31
N GLY A 236 6.25 21.15 -26.49
CA GLY A 236 6.82 20.54 -27.69
C GLY A 236 8.31 20.16 -27.58
N MET A 237 9.08 20.85 -26.75
CA MET A 237 10.51 20.58 -26.55
C MET A 237 10.80 19.60 -25.40
N GLY A 238 9.83 19.33 -24.51
CA GLY A 238 10.07 18.45 -23.36
C GLY A 238 9.25 18.78 -22.12
N GLU A 239 9.76 18.41 -20.98
CA GLU A 239 9.07 18.45 -19.70
C GLU A 239 9.88 19.26 -18.68
N VAL A 240 9.21 20.03 -17.83
CA VAL A 240 9.80 20.72 -16.68
C VAL A 240 9.29 20.07 -15.40
N TRP A 241 10.22 19.61 -14.61
CA TRP A 241 9.94 18.92 -13.37
C TRP A 241 10.43 19.72 -12.17
N ARG A 242 9.67 19.78 -11.11
CA ARG A 242 10.18 20.12 -9.80
C ARG A 242 11.02 18.95 -9.30
N ALA A 243 12.24 19.24 -8.85
CA ALA A 243 13.19 18.26 -8.37
C ALA A 243 13.78 18.69 -7.05
N ARG A 244 14.41 17.74 -6.35
CA ARG A 244 15.14 17.99 -5.12
C ARG A 244 16.54 17.40 -5.23
N HIS A 245 17.54 18.18 -4.86
CA HIS A 245 18.91 17.68 -4.77
C HIS A 245 19.02 16.70 -3.60
N ARG A 246 19.48 15.48 -3.86
CA ARG A 246 19.46 14.35 -2.90
C ARG A 246 20.31 14.61 -1.65
N PHE A 247 21.48 15.25 -1.82
CA PHE A 247 22.43 15.48 -0.74
C PHE A 247 22.26 16.87 -0.09
N LEU A 248 21.89 17.88 -0.85
CA LEU A 248 21.78 19.26 -0.34
C LEU A 248 20.36 19.62 0.07
N SER A 249 19.37 18.75 -0.13
CA SER A 249 17.95 18.92 0.21
C SER A 249 17.32 20.23 -0.29
N ARG A 250 17.89 20.86 -1.31
CA ARG A 250 17.38 22.09 -1.90
C ARG A 250 16.49 21.83 -3.10
N PRO A 251 15.44 22.64 -3.31
CA PRO A 251 14.59 22.52 -4.48
C PRO A 251 15.34 22.96 -5.74
N ALA A 252 15.00 22.33 -6.88
CA ALA A 252 15.46 22.68 -8.20
C ALA A 252 14.34 22.47 -9.21
N ALA A 253 14.45 23.11 -10.37
CA ALA A 253 13.67 22.80 -11.56
C ALA A 253 14.57 22.06 -12.54
N ILE A 254 14.12 20.95 -13.09
CA ILE A 254 14.84 20.21 -14.13
C ILE A 254 14.01 20.22 -15.39
N LYS A 255 14.58 20.71 -16.47
CA LYS A 255 13.98 20.64 -17.80
C LYS A 255 14.57 19.45 -18.54
N LEU A 256 13.69 18.51 -18.93
CA LEU A 256 14.00 17.36 -19.76
C LEU A 256 13.68 17.66 -21.20
N ILE A 257 14.63 17.47 -22.09
CA ILE A 257 14.49 17.73 -23.51
C ILE A 257 14.64 16.42 -24.27
N ARG A 258 13.70 16.13 -25.13
CA ARG A 258 13.73 14.94 -25.99
C ARG A 258 14.75 15.11 -27.10
N PRO A 259 15.56 14.08 -27.40
CA PRO A 259 16.53 14.14 -28.50
C PRO A 259 15.87 14.50 -29.83
N GLU A 260 14.66 13.98 -30.08
CA GLU A 260 13.90 14.23 -31.32
C GLU A 260 13.51 15.71 -31.48
N ALA A 261 13.25 16.40 -30.39
CA ALA A 261 12.92 17.82 -30.41
C ALA A 261 14.12 18.71 -30.77
N LEU A 262 15.34 18.21 -30.52
CA LEU A 262 16.59 18.86 -30.88
C LEU A 262 17.05 18.44 -32.28
N ALA A 263 16.87 17.16 -32.65
CA ALA A 263 17.29 16.60 -33.95
C ALA A 263 16.45 17.12 -35.13
N ALA A 264 15.22 17.59 -34.89
CA ALA A 264 14.33 18.13 -35.90
C ALA A 264 14.90 19.37 -36.66
N ARG A 265 16.07 19.84 -36.25
CA ARG A 265 16.71 21.04 -36.80
C ARG A 265 18.02 20.84 -37.57
N ASP A 266 18.73 19.71 -37.49
CA ASP A 266 19.94 19.34 -38.23
C ASP A 266 20.90 18.46 -37.45
N GLY A 267 21.34 17.35 -38.01
CA GLY A 267 22.57 16.71 -37.62
C GLY A 267 22.49 15.36 -36.89
N SER A 268 23.64 14.75 -36.68
CA SER A 268 23.79 13.53 -35.91
C SER A 268 23.52 13.77 -34.41
N LEU A 269 23.18 12.72 -33.65
CA LEU A 269 23.01 12.82 -32.18
C LEU A 269 24.24 13.42 -31.48
N ALA A 270 25.47 13.20 -32.01
CA ALA A 270 26.70 13.77 -31.48
C ALA A 270 26.76 15.30 -31.67
N ASP A 271 26.30 15.81 -32.80
CA ASP A 271 26.23 17.27 -33.06
C ASP A 271 25.22 17.95 -32.16
N VAL A 272 24.07 17.30 -31.96
CA VAL A 272 23.03 17.77 -31.03
C VAL A 272 23.55 17.84 -29.60
N GLN A 273 24.27 16.81 -29.14
CA GLN A 273 24.87 16.79 -27.80
C GLN A 273 25.91 17.91 -27.64
N SER A 274 26.83 18.04 -28.58
CA SER A 274 27.90 19.05 -28.57
C SER A 274 27.32 20.49 -28.54
N ARG A 275 26.24 20.71 -29.28
CA ARG A 275 25.53 22.00 -29.30
C ARG A 275 24.82 22.27 -27.96
N PHE A 276 24.13 21.27 -27.41
CA PHE A 276 23.47 21.37 -26.11
C PHE A 276 24.48 21.70 -25.01
N GLU A 277 25.63 21.02 -24.97
CA GLU A 277 26.70 21.28 -24.00
C GLU A 277 27.25 22.69 -24.08
N ARG A 278 27.46 23.21 -25.31
CA ARG A 278 27.92 24.59 -25.50
C ARG A 278 26.89 25.63 -25.05
N GLU A 279 25.60 25.41 -25.35
CA GLU A 279 24.53 26.31 -24.92
C GLU A 279 24.36 26.29 -23.39
N ALA A 280 24.47 25.12 -22.75
CA ALA A 280 24.43 24.95 -21.31
C ALA A 280 25.61 25.66 -20.64
N GLN A 281 26.83 25.50 -21.13
CA GLN A 281 28.03 26.20 -20.62
C GLN A 281 27.92 27.71 -20.77
N ALA A 282 27.44 28.20 -21.90
CA ALA A 282 27.22 29.62 -22.12
C ALA A 282 26.17 30.19 -21.14
N THR A 283 25.07 29.44 -20.92
CA THR A 283 24.03 29.84 -19.95
C THR A 283 24.56 29.82 -18.51
N ALA A 284 25.38 28.84 -18.14
CA ALA A 284 25.98 28.74 -16.80
C ALA A 284 26.95 29.90 -16.51
N ALA A 285 27.58 30.47 -17.55
CA ALA A 285 28.47 31.63 -17.42
C ALA A 285 27.74 32.97 -17.24
N LEU A 286 26.42 33.02 -17.51
CA LEU A 286 25.64 34.25 -17.37
C LEU A 286 25.45 34.62 -15.90
N ARG A 287 25.87 35.85 -15.56
CA ARG A 287 25.69 36.47 -14.23
C ARG A 287 24.73 37.66 -14.35
N SER A 288 23.46 37.37 -14.43
CA SER A 288 22.40 38.40 -14.48
C SER A 288 21.26 38.05 -13.54
N PRO A 289 20.70 39.03 -12.80
CA PRO A 289 19.51 38.81 -11.98
C PRO A 289 18.27 38.46 -12.79
N HIS A 290 18.32 38.63 -14.12
CA HIS A 290 17.24 38.32 -15.06
C HIS A 290 17.44 36.96 -15.79
N SER A 291 18.54 36.26 -15.50
CA SER A 291 18.79 34.90 -16.05
C SER A 291 18.59 33.84 -14.99
N ILE A 292 18.22 32.63 -15.43
CA ILE A 292 18.18 31.44 -14.57
C ILE A 292 19.61 31.04 -14.20
N ILE A 293 19.82 30.57 -12.99
CA ILE A 293 21.08 29.97 -12.57
C ILE A 293 21.04 28.51 -12.97
N LEU A 294 21.95 28.12 -13.86
CA LEU A 294 22.13 26.72 -14.25
C LEU A 294 23.07 26.04 -13.24
N TYR A 295 22.58 25.00 -12.57
CA TYR A 295 23.33 24.28 -11.55
C TYR A 295 24.01 23.03 -12.07
N ASP A 296 23.38 22.36 -13.06
CA ASP A 296 23.85 21.09 -13.60
C ASP A 296 23.22 20.86 -14.98
N PHE A 297 23.89 20.09 -15.82
CA PHE A 297 23.36 19.65 -17.10
C PHE A 297 23.97 18.28 -17.48
N GLY A 298 23.29 17.54 -18.33
CA GLY A 298 23.78 16.26 -18.77
C GLY A 298 22.81 15.49 -19.66
N VAL A 299 23.15 14.21 -19.86
CA VAL A 299 22.33 13.25 -20.61
C VAL A 299 21.94 12.11 -19.71
N THR A 300 20.66 11.75 -19.75
CA THR A 300 20.15 10.60 -18.98
C THR A 300 20.54 9.29 -19.62
N GLN A 301 20.46 8.18 -18.88
CA GLN A 301 20.67 6.83 -19.43
C GLN A 301 19.75 6.49 -20.61
N ARG A 302 18.62 7.20 -20.75
CA ARG A 302 17.68 7.06 -21.87
C ARG A 302 17.94 8.04 -23.00
N GLY A 303 19.07 8.73 -23.00
CA GLY A 303 19.44 9.69 -24.03
C GLY A 303 18.72 11.04 -23.98
N MET A 304 17.89 11.33 -22.98
CA MET A 304 17.27 12.64 -22.82
C MET A 304 18.28 13.65 -22.23
N PHE A 305 18.30 14.85 -22.77
CA PHE A 305 19.08 15.95 -22.24
C PHE A 305 18.36 16.61 -21.06
N TYR A 306 19.13 17.07 -20.04
CA TYR A 306 18.58 17.81 -18.91
C TYR A 306 19.46 18.97 -18.48
N TYR A 307 18.82 19.98 -17.95
CA TYR A 307 19.48 21.07 -17.23
C TYR A 307 18.57 21.62 -16.13
#